data_13210be5e685085f5ca4c5f0cea38eeb
#
_entry.id   13210be5e685085f5ca4c5f0cea38eeb
#
_cell.length_a   1.000
_cell.length_b   1.000
_cell.length_c   1.000
_cell.angle_alpha   90.00
_cell.angle_beta   90.00
_cell.angle_gamma   90.00
#
_symmetry.space_group_name_H-M   'P 1'
#
loop_
_entity.id
_entity.type
_entity.pdbx_description
1 polymer ?
#
loop_
_entity_poly.entity_id
_entity_poly.type
_entity_poly.pdbx_seq_one_letter_code
_entity_poly.pdbx_strand_id
1 'polypeptide(L)'
;MAKILLINPSYQAAYGNSKASIVNPFFPTLGLATIAAVARKTGHEVEILDLCWRPYDYNLIKDEVIRFKPDIVGITATTAGMNQLRDISCLVKNISEEILVIGGGAHPSALPMESLMESKMDLVCVGEADYSFAEVCDGKAYSEINGLCYRSEDEVLFTPSRTPVDNLDDLPMPAWDLYDPNDYKKISKLIASYPPVATVEFSRGCVFTCDFCASKVTMALGYRKKSPERCAEEVKYLSSLGFNEFWLADDIFTSDQKWAGEVSEAIIKANTGIHWTCNNGIRVESADDDLFQKMKKAGCYRVSFGFESGNDEVLKGFGKGGKATTE
;
A
#
# COMPACT_ATOMS: atom_id res chain seq x y z
N MET A 1 25.06 2.77 -6.41
CA MET A 1 24.41 2.16 -5.24
C MET A 1 24.07 3.27 -4.30
N ALA A 2 22.81 3.53 -4.05
CA ALA A 2 22.35 4.58 -3.14
C ALA A 2 21.83 3.96 -1.83
N LYS A 3 21.88 4.74 -0.75
CA LYS A 3 21.23 4.45 0.53
C LYS A 3 19.85 5.09 0.56
N ILE A 4 18.82 4.29 0.77
CA ILE A 4 17.42 4.71 0.69
C ILE A 4 16.73 4.47 2.02
N LEU A 5 16.21 5.53 2.65
CA LEU A 5 15.37 5.43 3.83
C LEU A 5 13.91 5.69 3.43
N LEU A 6 13.06 4.70 3.63
CA LEU A 6 11.62 4.83 3.39
C LEU A 6 10.90 5.09 4.71
N ILE A 7 10.03 6.10 4.75
CA ILE A 7 9.34 6.52 5.97
C ILE A 7 7.83 6.42 5.78
N ASN A 8 7.17 5.69 6.70
CA ASN A 8 5.72 5.69 6.87
C ASN A 8 5.35 6.54 8.09
N PRO A 9 4.62 7.65 7.93
CA PRO A 9 4.24 8.53 9.03
C PRO A 9 3.36 7.85 10.08
N SER A 10 3.26 8.48 11.26
CA SER A 10 2.49 7.99 12.40
C SER A 10 0.99 8.18 12.21
N TYR A 11 0.22 7.10 12.18
CA TYR A 11 -1.24 7.20 12.19
C TYR A 11 -1.79 7.69 13.53
N GLN A 12 -1.10 7.42 14.65
CA GLN A 12 -1.53 7.95 15.96
C GLN A 12 -1.54 9.47 15.99
N ALA A 13 -0.51 10.10 15.44
CA ALA A 13 -0.43 11.55 15.36
C ALA A 13 -1.48 12.14 14.41
N ALA A 14 -1.81 11.44 13.33
CA ALA A 14 -2.80 11.88 12.36
C ALA A 14 -4.23 11.94 12.94
N TYR A 15 -4.58 10.99 13.82
CA TYR A 15 -5.92 10.91 14.43
C TYR A 15 -5.98 11.45 15.87
N GLY A 16 -4.82 11.75 16.47
CA GLY A 16 -4.70 12.30 17.81
C GLY A 16 -5.41 11.47 18.87
N ASN A 17 -6.07 12.14 19.83
CA ASN A 17 -6.85 11.51 20.90
C ASN A 17 -8.28 11.13 20.51
N SER A 18 -8.61 11.13 19.21
CA SER A 18 -9.95 10.74 18.77
C SER A 18 -10.17 9.24 18.99
N LYS A 19 -11.43 8.83 19.20
CA LYS A 19 -11.80 7.41 19.30
C LYS A 19 -11.49 6.63 18.00
N ALA A 20 -11.28 7.32 16.89
CA ALA A 20 -10.82 6.73 15.63
C ALA A 20 -9.44 6.06 15.76
N SER A 21 -8.61 6.48 16.72
CA SER A 21 -7.32 5.83 17.00
C SER A 21 -7.43 4.35 17.38
N ILE A 22 -8.60 3.90 17.87
CA ILE A 22 -8.84 2.49 18.23
C ILE A 22 -8.86 1.57 16.99
N VAL A 23 -9.23 2.13 15.84
CA VAL A 23 -9.32 1.39 14.56
C VAL A 23 -8.18 1.74 13.60
N ASN A 24 -7.13 2.39 14.11
CA ASN A 24 -5.94 2.66 13.29
C ASN A 24 -5.35 1.34 12.75
N PRO A 25 -5.11 1.25 11.45
CA PRO A 25 -4.46 0.11 10.87
C PRO A 25 -2.96 0.14 11.20
N PHE A 26 -2.55 -0.61 12.20
CA PHE A 26 -1.14 -0.81 12.53
C PHE A 26 -0.61 -1.99 11.70
N PHE A 27 -0.45 -1.79 10.40
CA PHE A 27 0.09 -2.80 9.50
C PHE A 27 1.39 -2.30 8.87
N PRO A 28 2.32 -3.20 8.57
CA PRO A 28 3.43 -2.89 7.68
C PRO A 28 2.90 -2.35 6.35
N THR A 29 3.49 -1.28 5.86
CA THR A 29 3.03 -0.61 4.65
C THR A 29 3.44 -1.40 3.41
N LEU A 30 2.48 -2.05 2.75
CA LEU A 30 2.71 -2.85 1.54
C LEU A 30 3.44 -2.05 0.44
N GLY A 31 2.99 -0.83 0.15
CA GLY A 31 3.60 -0.01 -0.90
C GLY A 31 5.09 0.25 -0.66
N LEU A 32 5.51 0.49 0.59
CA LEU A 32 6.94 0.64 0.91
C LEU A 32 7.68 -0.69 0.79
N ALA A 33 7.08 -1.81 1.22
CA ALA A 33 7.68 -3.13 1.07
C ALA A 33 7.93 -3.47 -0.42
N THR A 34 6.99 -3.09 -1.29
CA THR A 34 7.09 -3.38 -2.73
C THR A 34 8.16 -2.53 -3.41
N ILE A 35 8.16 -1.21 -3.21
CA ILE A 35 9.19 -0.34 -3.81
C ILE A 35 10.59 -0.63 -3.24
N ALA A 36 10.69 -0.98 -1.95
CA ALA A 36 11.93 -1.42 -1.33
C ALA A 36 12.50 -2.67 -1.99
N ALA A 37 11.63 -3.65 -2.29
CA ALA A 37 12.04 -4.87 -2.96
C ALA A 37 12.56 -4.61 -4.37
N VAL A 38 11.90 -3.72 -5.13
CA VAL A 38 12.35 -3.34 -6.48
C VAL A 38 13.67 -2.59 -6.41
N ALA A 39 13.83 -1.61 -5.52
CA ALA A 39 15.07 -0.86 -5.34
C ALA A 39 16.24 -1.77 -4.88
N ARG A 40 15.99 -2.74 -4.00
CA ARG A 40 17.01 -3.75 -3.62
C ARG A 40 17.42 -4.64 -4.79
N LYS A 41 16.48 -5.00 -5.68
CA LYS A 41 16.75 -5.78 -6.89
C LYS A 41 17.67 -5.04 -7.86
N THR A 42 17.63 -3.70 -7.89
CA THR A 42 18.54 -2.87 -8.68
C THR A 42 19.85 -2.53 -7.95
N GLY A 43 20.06 -3.05 -6.75
CA GLY A 43 21.34 -3.00 -6.04
C GLY A 43 21.48 -1.87 -5.02
N HIS A 44 20.37 -1.26 -4.57
CA HIS A 44 20.39 -0.23 -3.53
C HIS A 44 20.31 -0.85 -2.12
N GLU A 45 20.85 -0.13 -1.14
CA GLU A 45 20.68 -0.41 0.29
C GLU A 45 19.40 0.30 0.77
N VAL A 46 18.44 -0.45 1.34
CA VAL A 46 17.14 0.10 1.72
C VAL A 46 16.82 -0.25 3.16
N GLU A 47 16.42 0.77 3.94
CA GLU A 47 15.82 0.62 5.27
C GLU A 47 14.41 1.24 5.28
N ILE A 48 13.56 0.75 6.19
CA ILE A 48 12.20 1.27 6.39
C ILE A 48 12.05 1.74 7.84
N LEU A 49 11.67 3.00 8.02
CA LEU A 49 11.24 3.55 9.30
C LEU A 49 9.71 3.62 9.30
N ASP A 50 9.08 2.61 9.89
CA ASP A 50 7.62 2.57 10.02
C ASP A 50 7.18 3.14 11.37
N LEU A 51 6.47 4.25 11.32
CA LEU A 51 5.93 4.94 12.49
C LEU A 51 4.43 4.69 12.71
N CYS A 52 3.78 3.83 11.91
CA CYS A 52 2.32 3.68 11.92
C CYS A 52 1.77 3.33 13.32
N TRP A 53 2.52 2.57 14.11
CA TRP A 53 2.15 2.10 15.45
C TRP A 53 2.77 2.92 16.59
N ARG A 54 3.59 3.94 16.26
CA ARG A 54 4.27 4.83 17.24
C ARG A 54 3.66 6.22 17.25
N PRO A 55 3.76 6.97 18.35
CA PRO A 55 3.58 8.42 18.33
C PRO A 55 4.57 9.06 17.35
N TYR A 56 4.19 10.20 16.79
CA TYR A 56 5.13 10.98 15.98
C TYR A 56 6.28 11.48 16.85
N ASP A 57 7.50 11.14 16.48
CA ASP A 57 8.71 11.52 17.20
C ASP A 57 9.74 12.11 16.23
N TYR A 58 9.88 13.43 16.32
CA TYR A 58 10.81 14.20 15.51
C TYR A 58 12.28 13.78 15.73
N ASN A 59 12.67 13.52 17.00
CA ASN A 59 14.05 13.15 17.32
C ASN A 59 14.39 11.75 16.80
N LEU A 60 13.46 10.81 16.90
CA LEU A 60 13.64 9.47 16.33
C LEU A 60 13.92 9.52 14.83
N ILE A 61 13.14 10.33 14.09
CA ILE A 61 13.32 10.48 12.63
C ILE A 61 14.68 11.13 12.34
N LYS A 62 15.01 12.20 13.07
CA LYS A 62 16.29 12.90 12.94
C LYS A 62 17.49 11.98 13.19
N ASP A 63 17.45 11.24 14.30
CA ASP A 63 18.51 10.33 14.69
C ASP A 63 18.69 9.21 13.65
N GLU A 64 17.60 8.72 13.08
CA GLU A 64 17.62 7.70 12.04
C GLU A 64 18.25 8.22 10.73
N VAL A 65 17.87 9.41 10.29
CA VAL A 65 18.49 10.05 9.11
C VAL A 65 20.00 10.28 9.32
N ILE A 66 20.40 10.73 10.52
CA ILE A 66 21.81 10.95 10.87
C ILE A 66 22.59 9.63 10.95
N ARG A 67 21.97 8.57 11.50
CA ARG A 67 22.57 7.23 11.63
C ARG A 67 22.80 6.58 10.27
N PHE A 68 21.73 6.52 9.48
CA PHE A 68 21.74 5.79 8.22
C PHE A 68 22.43 6.55 7.10
N LYS A 69 22.41 7.92 7.15
CA LYS A 69 22.96 8.82 6.12
C LYS A 69 22.44 8.47 4.72
N PRO A 70 21.13 8.56 4.51
CA PRO A 70 20.53 8.21 3.23
C PRO A 70 20.91 9.22 2.15
N ASP A 71 21.08 8.75 0.92
CA ASP A 71 21.13 9.59 -0.28
C ASP A 71 19.70 10.00 -0.69
N ILE A 72 18.73 9.13 -0.40
CA ILE A 72 17.32 9.28 -0.79
C ILE A 72 16.42 8.99 0.41
N VAL A 73 15.42 9.86 0.64
CA VAL A 73 14.33 9.62 1.60
C VAL A 73 13.02 9.57 0.85
N GLY A 74 12.33 8.41 0.92
CA GLY A 74 10.99 8.23 0.39
C GLY A 74 9.94 8.34 1.49
N ILE A 75 8.89 9.13 1.31
CA ILE A 75 7.84 9.33 2.31
C ILE A 75 6.49 9.01 1.68
N THR A 76 5.73 8.06 2.28
CA THR A 76 4.37 7.78 1.84
C THR A 76 3.36 8.56 2.67
N ALA A 77 2.22 8.97 2.06
CA ALA A 77 1.14 9.57 2.84
C ALA A 77 -0.25 9.27 2.27
N THR A 78 -1.18 9.07 3.21
CA THR A 78 -2.61 9.32 3.01
C THR A 78 -2.91 10.78 3.33
N THR A 79 -4.13 11.26 3.06
CA THR A 79 -4.53 12.65 3.39
C THR A 79 -4.30 13.00 4.86
N ALA A 80 -4.58 12.06 5.76
CA ALA A 80 -4.37 12.27 7.20
C ALA A 80 -2.89 12.40 7.59
N GLY A 81 -1.96 11.84 6.80
CA GLY A 81 -0.52 11.87 7.04
C GLY A 81 0.22 13.06 6.42
N MET A 82 -0.45 13.92 5.65
CA MET A 82 0.21 14.98 4.88
C MET A 82 0.93 16.02 5.75
N ASN A 83 0.40 16.39 6.90
CA ASN A 83 1.10 17.31 7.81
C ASN A 83 2.46 16.75 8.24
N GLN A 84 2.49 15.44 8.55
CA GLN A 84 3.75 14.79 8.95
C GLN A 84 4.70 14.65 7.76
N LEU A 85 4.20 14.36 6.55
CA LEU A 85 5.03 14.33 5.34
C LEU A 85 5.73 15.69 5.13
N ARG A 86 5.00 16.79 5.30
CA ARG A 86 5.57 18.14 5.22
C ARG A 86 6.66 18.36 6.26
N ASP A 87 6.37 18.02 7.53
CA ASP A 87 7.32 18.15 8.63
C ASP A 87 8.57 17.29 8.41
N ILE A 88 8.41 16.04 7.99
CA ILE A 88 9.52 15.12 7.72
C ILE A 88 10.36 15.63 6.55
N SER A 89 9.74 16.09 5.46
CA SER A 89 10.49 16.65 4.33
C SER A 89 11.31 17.86 4.71
N CYS A 90 10.75 18.76 5.52
CA CYS A 90 11.48 19.91 6.08
C CYS A 90 12.63 19.47 7.00
N LEU A 91 12.39 18.49 7.87
CA LEU A 91 13.42 17.93 8.76
C LEU A 91 14.60 17.37 7.96
N VAL A 92 14.33 16.57 6.95
CA VAL A 92 15.36 15.92 6.12
C VAL A 92 16.20 16.99 5.41
N LYS A 93 15.55 17.98 4.77
CA LYS A 93 16.25 19.08 4.09
C LYS A 93 17.05 19.97 5.05
N ASN A 94 16.60 20.17 6.28
CA ASN A 94 17.36 20.88 7.31
C ASN A 94 18.62 20.11 7.78
N ILE A 95 18.63 18.78 7.65
CA ILE A 95 19.83 17.96 7.94
C ILE A 95 20.81 18.05 6.76
N SER A 96 20.34 17.90 5.53
CA SER A 96 21.12 18.07 4.31
C SER A 96 20.20 18.37 3.12
N GLU A 97 20.45 19.47 2.43
CA GLU A 97 19.78 19.83 1.17
C GLU A 97 20.08 18.83 0.04
N GLU A 98 21.20 18.09 0.13
CA GLU A 98 21.64 17.11 -0.87
C GLU A 98 20.80 15.82 -0.86
N ILE A 99 20.13 15.52 0.26
CA ILE A 99 19.26 14.34 0.33
C ILE A 99 18.07 14.54 -0.59
N LEU A 100 17.89 13.62 -1.55
CA LEU A 100 16.73 13.61 -2.43
C LEU A 100 15.48 13.15 -1.65
N VAL A 101 14.45 14.00 -1.58
CA VAL A 101 13.20 13.70 -0.87
C VAL A 101 12.07 13.41 -1.86
N ILE A 102 11.56 12.18 -1.83
CA ILE A 102 10.54 11.66 -2.75
C ILE A 102 9.23 11.42 -2.00
N GLY A 103 8.15 11.98 -2.49
CA GLY A 103 6.80 11.68 -1.99
C GLY A 103 6.08 10.63 -2.81
N GLY A 104 5.17 9.92 -2.17
CA GLY A 104 4.30 8.94 -2.83
C GLY A 104 3.10 8.56 -1.97
N GLY A 105 2.33 7.57 -2.45
CA GLY A 105 1.13 7.11 -1.77
C GLY A 105 -0.15 7.81 -2.26
N ALA A 106 -1.26 7.55 -1.58
CA ALA A 106 -2.59 7.90 -2.08
C ALA A 106 -2.81 9.42 -2.25
N HIS A 107 -2.44 10.23 -1.26
CA HIS A 107 -2.67 11.67 -1.35
C HIS A 107 -1.72 12.36 -2.34
N PRO A 108 -0.39 12.14 -2.28
CA PRO A 108 0.51 12.72 -3.28
C PRO A 108 0.19 12.29 -4.72
N SER A 109 -0.33 11.08 -4.94
CA SER A 109 -0.79 10.65 -6.27
C SER A 109 -2.06 11.39 -6.73
N ALA A 110 -2.98 11.70 -5.80
CA ALA A 110 -4.21 12.41 -6.11
C ALA A 110 -3.98 13.91 -6.35
N LEU A 111 -3.08 14.53 -5.58
CA LEU A 111 -2.79 15.97 -5.58
C LEU A 111 -1.27 16.22 -5.62
N PRO A 112 -0.57 15.80 -6.68
CA PRO A 112 0.89 15.79 -6.71
C PRO A 112 1.49 17.20 -6.68
N MET A 113 0.93 18.15 -7.42
CA MET A 113 1.42 19.53 -7.44
C MET A 113 1.21 20.21 -6.09
N GLU A 114 0.02 20.08 -5.49
CA GLU A 114 -0.26 20.64 -4.17
C GLU A 114 0.69 20.05 -3.11
N SER A 115 0.84 18.72 -3.10
CA SER A 115 1.73 18.02 -2.18
C SER A 115 3.18 18.51 -2.31
N LEU A 116 3.64 18.74 -3.54
CA LEU A 116 4.98 19.23 -3.81
C LEU A 116 5.13 20.69 -3.35
N MET A 117 4.17 21.56 -3.68
CA MET A 117 4.23 22.99 -3.34
C MET A 117 4.19 23.26 -1.84
N GLU A 118 3.46 22.44 -1.09
CA GLU A 118 3.29 22.60 0.36
C GLU A 118 4.36 21.88 1.21
N SER A 119 5.36 21.26 0.60
CA SER A 119 6.41 20.49 1.26
C SER A 119 7.80 20.85 0.76
N LYS A 120 8.81 20.18 1.30
CA LYS A 120 10.21 20.27 0.83
C LYS A 120 10.63 19.05 0.01
N MET A 121 9.67 18.32 -0.54
CA MET A 121 9.97 17.23 -1.48
C MET A 121 10.53 17.77 -2.79
N ASP A 122 11.42 17.03 -3.40
CA ASP A 122 11.98 17.32 -4.72
C ASP A 122 11.07 16.82 -5.83
N LEU A 123 10.43 15.65 -5.60
CA LEU A 123 9.49 15.05 -6.55
C LEU A 123 8.44 14.16 -5.86
N VAL A 124 7.40 13.84 -6.61
CA VAL A 124 6.35 12.88 -6.27
C VAL A 124 6.31 11.79 -7.34
N CYS A 125 6.33 10.52 -6.89
CA CYS A 125 5.96 9.39 -7.74
C CYS A 125 4.44 9.24 -7.73
N VAL A 126 3.81 9.36 -8.91
CA VAL A 126 2.35 9.38 -9.08
C VAL A 126 1.85 8.00 -9.48
N GLY A 127 0.86 7.48 -8.76
CA GLY A 127 0.25 6.17 -9.02
C GLY A 127 1.12 4.99 -8.58
N GLU A 128 1.23 3.96 -9.41
CA GLU A 128 2.06 2.78 -9.15
C GLU A 128 3.55 3.12 -9.33
N ALA A 129 4.25 3.22 -8.22
CA ALA A 129 5.63 3.71 -8.18
C ALA A 129 6.70 2.59 -8.23
N ASP A 130 6.31 1.33 -8.37
CA ASP A 130 7.24 0.19 -8.28
C ASP A 130 8.52 0.39 -9.09
N TYR A 131 8.39 0.76 -10.35
CA TYR A 131 9.55 0.99 -11.22
C TYR A 131 9.96 2.47 -11.31
N SER A 132 9.02 3.44 -11.23
CA SER A 132 9.37 4.86 -11.30
C SER A 132 10.31 5.24 -10.16
N PHE A 133 10.05 4.74 -8.95
CA PHE A 133 10.89 4.96 -7.79
C PHE A 133 12.30 4.39 -8.00
N ALA A 134 12.40 3.15 -8.48
CA ALA A 134 13.69 2.52 -8.73
C ALA A 134 14.49 3.25 -9.83
N GLU A 135 13.84 3.68 -10.92
CA GLU A 135 14.47 4.45 -11.99
C GLU A 135 15.00 5.80 -11.49
N VAL A 136 14.30 6.47 -10.56
CA VAL A 136 14.81 7.67 -9.88
C VAL A 136 16.05 7.32 -9.04
N CYS A 137 15.99 6.23 -8.26
CA CYS A 137 17.11 5.79 -7.43
C CYS A 137 18.35 5.41 -8.27
N ASP A 138 18.15 4.88 -9.48
CA ASP A 138 19.21 4.56 -10.44
C ASP A 138 19.81 5.82 -11.09
N GLY A 139 19.26 7.01 -10.82
CA GLY A 139 19.76 8.29 -11.34
C GLY A 139 19.37 8.58 -12.79
N LYS A 140 18.31 7.94 -13.30
CA LYS A 140 17.77 8.23 -14.63
C LYS A 140 17.20 9.66 -14.66
N ALA A 141 17.33 10.36 -15.78
CA ALA A 141 16.79 11.71 -15.93
C ALA A 141 15.27 11.73 -15.74
N TYR A 142 14.75 12.66 -14.93
CA TYR A 142 13.31 12.71 -14.60
C TYR A 142 12.42 12.81 -15.82
N SER A 143 12.84 13.54 -16.86
CA SER A 143 12.11 13.66 -18.12
C SER A 143 11.93 12.32 -18.88
N GLU A 144 12.73 11.32 -18.55
CA GLU A 144 12.68 9.96 -19.16
C GLU A 144 11.91 8.95 -18.30
N ILE A 145 11.46 9.37 -17.11
CA ILE A 145 10.73 8.52 -16.17
C ILE A 145 9.25 8.90 -16.20
N ASN A 146 8.38 7.98 -16.59
CA ASN A 146 6.95 8.20 -16.54
C ASN A 146 6.41 8.12 -15.12
N GLY A 147 5.36 8.90 -14.81
CA GLY A 147 4.67 8.90 -13.54
C GLY A 147 5.35 9.78 -12.47
N LEU A 148 5.97 10.89 -12.86
CA LEU A 148 6.57 11.84 -11.95
C LEU A 148 5.89 13.21 -12.01
N CYS A 149 5.88 13.88 -10.84
CA CYS A 149 5.68 15.31 -10.70
C CYS A 149 6.89 15.85 -9.93
N TYR A 150 7.65 16.80 -10.48
CA TYR A 150 8.92 17.25 -9.90
C TYR A 150 9.18 18.74 -10.09
N ARG A 151 10.05 19.29 -9.23
CA ARG A 151 10.52 20.66 -9.33
C ARG A 151 11.61 20.78 -10.40
N SER A 152 11.50 21.80 -11.24
CA SER A 152 12.55 22.18 -12.19
C SER A 152 12.68 23.70 -12.16
N GLU A 153 13.73 24.21 -11.57
CA GLU A 153 13.92 25.65 -11.32
C GLU A 153 12.71 26.26 -10.60
N ASP A 154 11.98 27.16 -11.24
CA ASP A 154 10.81 27.83 -10.68
C ASP A 154 9.46 27.16 -11.07
N GLU A 155 9.49 26.04 -11.78
CA GLU A 155 8.30 25.36 -12.31
C GLU A 155 8.10 23.97 -11.69
N VAL A 156 6.86 23.48 -11.74
CA VAL A 156 6.49 22.11 -11.45
C VAL A 156 6.14 21.41 -12.75
N LEU A 157 6.88 20.35 -13.07
CA LEU A 157 6.74 19.60 -14.29
C LEU A 157 6.09 18.22 -14.02
N PHE A 158 5.34 17.75 -15.01
CA PHE A 158 4.74 16.43 -15.02
C PHE A 158 5.30 15.62 -16.19
N THR A 159 5.66 14.38 -15.92
CA THR A 159 5.92 13.43 -16.99
C THR A 159 4.64 12.70 -17.39
N PRO A 160 4.60 12.03 -18.55
CA PRO A 160 3.46 11.19 -18.91
C PRO A 160 3.15 10.16 -17.84
N SER A 161 1.87 9.81 -17.70
CA SER A 161 1.47 8.74 -16.77
C SER A 161 2.19 7.44 -17.08
N ARG A 162 2.61 6.72 -16.03
CA ARG A 162 3.22 5.42 -16.20
C ARG A 162 2.17 4.36 -16.55
N THR A 163 2.50 3.50 -17.50
CA THR A 163 1.72 2.28 -17.75
C THR A 163 1.83 1.39 -16.51
N PRO A 164 0.70 0.92 -15.98
CA PRO A 164 0.70 0.00 -14.82
C PRO A 164 1.48 -1.27 -15.09
N VAL A 165 1.99 -1.90 -14.05
CA VAL A 165 2.65 -3.20 -14.15
C VAL A 165 1.62 -4.23 -14.65
N ASP A 166 1.86 -4.80 -15.81
CA ASP A 166 0.93 -5.73 -16.47
C ASP A 166 0.94 -7.10 -15.76
N ASN A 167 2.12 -7.71 -15.67
CA ASN A 167 2.31 -8.98 -14.97
C ASN A 167 2.83 -8.75 -13.55
N LEU A 168 1.98 -8.94 -12.53
CA LEU A 168 2.35 -8.73 -11.14
C LEU A 168 3.35 -9.77 -10.61
N ASP A 169 3.49 -10.90 -11.27
CA ASP A 169 4.48 -11.93 -10.91
C ASP A 169 5.93 -11.51 -11.22
N ASP A 170 6.14 -10.51 -12.08
CA ASP A 170 7.47 -9.97 -12.40
C ASP A 170 8.05 -9.11 -11.27
N LEU A 171 7.17 -8.64 -10.35
CA LEU A 171 7.61 -7.91 -9.17
C LEU A 171 8.35 -8.85 -8.21
N PRO A 172 9.41 -8.39 -7.55
CA PRO A 172 10.06 -9.18 -6.50
C PRO A 172 9.09 -9.42 -5.32
N MET A 173 9.42 -10.37 -4.45
CA MET A 173 8.72 -10.51 -3.16
C MET A 173 8.80 -9.19 -2.40
N PRO A 174 7.68 -8.67 -1.86
CA PRO A 174 7.75 -7.48 -1.02
C PRO A 174 8.74 -7.66 0.11
N ALA A 175 9.48 -6.64 0.45
CA ALA A 175 10.58 -6.69 1.43
C ALA A 175 10.04 -6.72 2.88
N TRP A 176 9.25 -7.72 3.22
CA TRP A 176 8.69 -7.92 4.55
C TRP A 176 9.75 -8.18 5.61
N ASP A 177 10.92 -8.62 5.20
CA ASP A 177 12.10 -8.79 6.08
C ASP A 177 12.63 -7.47 6.65
N LEU A 178 12.22 -6.32 6.11
CA LEU A 178 12.53 -4.99 6.65
C LEU A 178 11.60 -4.57 7.80
N TYR A 179 10.61 -5.39 8.15
CA TYR A 179 9.67 -5.15 9.24
C TYR A 179 9.84 -6.19 10.34
N ASP A 180 9.94 -5.76 11.59
CA ASP A 180 9.91 -6.68 12.73
C ASP A 180 8.46 -7.06 13.06
N PRO A 181 8.04 -8.33 12.92
CA PRO A 181 6.68 -8.74 13.26
C PRO A 181 6.27 -8.40 14.69
N ASN A 182 7.23 -8.30 15.62
CA ASN A 182 6.95 -7.96 17.02
C ASN A 182 6.33 -6.56 17.19
N ASP A 183 6.65 -5.64 16.30
CA ASP A 183 6.10 -4.29 16.30
C ASP A 183 4.58 -4.28 15.99
N TYR A 184 4.07 -5.29 15.30
CA TYR A 184 2.68 -5.39 14.83
C TYR A 184 1.81 -6.34 15.67
N LYS A 185 2.27 -6.67 16.90
CA LYS A 185 1.50 -7.50 17.85
C LYS A 185 0.42 -6.72 18.61
N LYS A 186 0.58 -5.41 18.76
CA LYS A 186 -0.32 -4.55 19.57
C LYS A 186 -1.46 -3.96 18.74
N ILE A 187 -2.07 -4.76 17.88
CA ILE A 187 -3.23 -4.32 17.11
C ILE A 187 -4.54 -4.62 17.88
N SER A 188 -5.54 -3.80 17.65
CA SER A 188 -6.88 -4.04 18.23
C SER A 188 -7.46 -5.35 17.72
N LYS A 189 -8.06 -6.14 18.62
CA LYS A 189 -8.80 -7.36 18.24
C LYS A 189 -10.01 -7.10 17.34
N LEU A 190 -10.48 -5.86 17.27
CA LEU A 190 -11.50 -5.45 16.29
C LEU A 190 -10.96 -5.48 14.85
N ILE A 191 -9.64 -5.29 14.69
CA ILE A 191 -8.98 -5.24 13.39
C ILE A 191 -8.42 -6.61 13.04
N ALA A 192 -7.65 -7.24 13.93
CA ALA A 192 -7.00 -8.52 13.71
C ALA A 192 -7.16 -9.46 14.90
N SER A 193 -7.34 -10.75 14.64
CA SER A 193 -7.55 -11.76 15.70
C SER A 193 -6.29 -12.56 16.00
N TYR A 194 -5.32 -12.63 15.08
CA TYR A 194 -4.13 -13.47 15.16
C TYR A 194 -2.82 -12.70 14.88
N PRO A 195 -2.55 -11.57 15.57
CA PRO A 195 -1.33 -10.79 15.32
C PRO A 195 -0.06 -11.63 15.59
N PRO A 196 1.08 -11.29 14.99
CA PRO A 196 1.34 -10.11 14.17
C PRO A 196 0.73 -10.19 12.78
N VAL A 197 0.36 -9.02 12.24
CA VAL A 197 -0.38 -8.89 10.97
C VAL A 197 0.48 -8.20 9.93
N ALA A 198 0.45 -8.68 8.68
CA ALA A 198 0.97 -7.98 7.51
C ALA A 198 -0.16 -7.58 6.57
N THR A 199 0.15 -6.80 5.53
CA THR A 199 -0.75 -6.47 4.44
C THR A 199 -0.30 -7.20 3.18
N VAL A 200 -1.20 -7.83 2.44
CA VAL A 200 -0.89 -8.56 1.21
C VAL A 200 -1.80 -8.08 0.09
N GLU A 201 -1.29 -8.08 -1.12
CA GLU A 201 -2.03 -7.79 -2.34
C GLU A 201 -1.82 -8.92 -3.34
N PHE A 202 -2.91 -9.53 -3.79
CA PHE A 202 -2.89 -10.57 -4.82
C PHE A 202 -3.34 -10.06 -6.18
N SER A 203 -4.11 -8.96 -6.19
CA SER A 203 -4.57 -8.31 -7.41
C SER A 203 -4.58 -6.79 -7.26
N ARG A 204 -4.40 -6.08 -8.38
CA ARG A 204 -4.45 -4.61 -8.46
C ARG A 204 -5.55 -4.15 -9.38
N GLY A 205 -6.25 -3.10 -8.94
CA GLY A 205 -7.27 -2.40 -9.69
C GLY A 205 -8.64 -3.07 -9.60
N CYS A 206 -9.63 -2.36 -10.11
CA CYS A 206 -11.02 -2.74 -10.04
C CYS A 206 -11.68 -2.57 -11.41
N VAL A 207 -12.53 -3.52 -11.81
CA VAL A 207 -13.30 -3.47 -13.07
C VAL A 207 -14.50 -2.51 -13.00
N PHE A 208 -14.85 -2.05 -11.81
CA PHE A 208 -16.01 -1.20 -11.58
C PHE A 208 -15.64 0.28 -11.57
N THR A 209 -16.60 1.12 -11.98
CA THR A 209 -16.45 2.58 -12.11
C THR A 209 -17.37 3.32 -11.16
N CYS A 210 -17.50 2.87 -9.90
CA CYS A 210 -18.35 3.55 -8.91
C CYS A 210 -17.96 5.02 -8.77
N ASP A 211 -18.93 5.94 -8.81
CA ASP A 211 -18.70 7.38 -8.89
C ASP A 211 -18.00 7.94 -7.64
N PHE A 212 -18.25 7.34 -6.49
CA PHE A 212 -17.66 7.73 -5.19
C PHE A 212 -16.27 7.14 -4.93
N CYS A 213 -15.81 6.18 -5.77
CA CYS A 213 -14.58 5.43 -5.48
C CYS A 213 -13.34 6.14 -6.03
N ALA A 214 -12.36 6.35 -5.15
CA ALA A 214 -11.11 7.00 -5.49
C ALA A 214 -10.00 6.02 -5.92
N SER A 215 -10.25 4.70 -5.94
CA SER A 215 -9.21 3.71 -6.29
C SER A 215 -8.58 3.97 -7.66
N LYS A 216 -9.39 4.41 -8.64
CA LYS A 216 -8.93 4.79 -9.98
C LYS A 216 -7.95 5.98 -10.05
N VAL A 217 -7.82 6.73 -8.96
CA VAL A 217 -6.88 7.86 -8.88
C VAL A 217 -5.46 7.36 -8.58
N THR A 218 -5.35 6.30 -7.80
CA THR A 218 -4.07 5.72 -7.37
C THR A 218 -3.73 4.43 -8.10
N MET A 219 -4.73 3.65 -8.44
CA MET A 219 -4.61 2.41 -9.21
C MET A 219 -5.26 2.62 -10.59
N ALA A 220 -4.65 2.13 -11.64
CA ALA A 220 -5.23 2.21 -12.96
C ALA A 220 -6.51 1.39 -13.07
N LEU A 221 -7.34 1.75 -14.05
CA LEU A 221 -8.47 0.91 -14.45
C LEU A 221 -7.97 -0.45 -14.97
N GLY A 222 -8.75 -1.49 -14.69
CA GLY A 222 -8.43 -2.85 -15.07
C GLY A 222 -8.28 -3.74 -13.84
N TYR A 223 -8.05 -5.02 -14.08
CA TYR A 223 -7.90 -6.02 -13.03
C TYR A 223 -6.73 -6.93 -13.40
N ARG A 224 -5.64 -6.81 -12.66
CA ARG A 224 -4.39 -7.56 -12.86
C ARG A 224 -4.18 -8.45 -11.66
N LYS A 225 -3.74 -9.67 -11.87
CA LYS A 225 -3.69 -10.72 -10.86
C LYS A 225 -2.31 -11.35 -10.82
N LYS A 226 -1.87 -11.72 -9.63
CA LYS A 226 -0.76 -12.66 -9.46
C LYS A 226 -1.25 -14.09 -9.77
N SER A 227 -0.33 -14.97 -10.14
CA SER A 227 -0.65 -16.40 -10.23
C SER A 227 -1.01 -16.96 -8.83
N PRO A 228 -1.86 -17.98 -8.76
CA PRO A 228 -2.16 -18.64 -7.48
C PRO A 228 -0.91 -19.15 -6.76
N GLU A 229 0.06 -19.64 -7.51
CA GLU A 229 1.36 -20.11 -7.01
C GLU A 229 2.13 -18.97 -6.35
N ARG A 230 2.20 -17.81 -7.00
CA ARG A 230 2.85 -16.62 -6.47
C ARG A 230 2.17 -16.13 -5.18
N CYS A 231 0.85 -16.12 -5.14
CA CYS A 231 0.10 -15.77 -3.93
C CYS A 231 0.47 -16.70 -2.76
N ALA A 232 0.52 -18.01 -3.01
CA ALA A 232 0.89 -19.00 -2.00
C ALA A 232 2.36 -18.86 -1.54
N GLU A 233 3.28 -18.48 -2.43
CA GLU A 233 4.68 -18.19 -2.08
C GLU A 233 4.80 -16.97 -1.18
N GLU A 234 4.05 -15.90 -1.44
CA GLU A 234 4.01 -14.72 -0.55
C GLU A 234 3.49 -15.07 0.84
N VAL A 235 2.44 -15.89 0.93
CA VAL A 235 1.90 -16.37 2.20
C VAL A 235 2.92 -17.22 2.97
N LYS A 236 3.64 -18.12 2.29
CA LYS A 236 4.73 -18.90 2.89
C LYS A 236 5.85 -18.00 3.40
N TYR A 237 6.23 -17.00 2.62
CA TYR A 237 7.29 -16.06 2.99
C TYR A 237 6.90 -15.28 4.26
N LEU A 238 5.69 -14.71 4.31
CA LEU A 238 5.19 -14.04 5.50
C LEU A 238 5.18 -14.93 6.74
N SER A 239 4.67 -16.16 6.59
CA SER A 239 4.65 -17.14 7.68
C SER A 239 6.07 -17.44 8.18
N SER A 240 7.04 -17.56 7.28
CA SER A 240 8.44 -17.83 7.63
C SER A 240 9.11 -16.68 8.40
N LEU A 241 8.64 -15.44 8.21
CA LEU A 241 9.07 -14.26 8.96
C LEU A 241 8.40 -14.13 10.33
N GLY A 242 7.37 -14.95 10.62
CA GLY A 242 6.68 -14.96 11.91
C GLY A 242 5.39 -14.13 11.93
N PHE A 243 4.86 -13.72 10.80
CA PHE A 243 3.50 -13.17 10.71
C PHE A 243 2.48 -14.32 10.81
N ASN A 244 1.43 -14.13 11.60
CA ASN A 244 0.38 -15.13 11.83
C ASN A 244 -0.91 -14.79 11.07
N GLU A 245 -1.03 -13.57 10.60
CA GLU A 245 -2.21 -13.08 9.90
C GLU A 245 -1.80 -12.11 8.78
N PHE A 246 -2.59 -12.08 7.71
CA PHE A 246 -2.52 -10.98 6.76
C PHE A 246 -3.90 -10.37 6.48
N TRP A 247 -3.87 -9.07 6.20
CA TRP A 247 -4.99 -8.33 5.65
C TRP A 247 -4.84 -8.29 4.14
N LEU A 248 -5.82 -8.82 3.42
CA LEU A 248 -5.84 -8.74 1.97
C LEU A 248 -6.28 -7.32 1.54
N ALA A 249 -5.38 -6.64 0.82
CA ALA A 249 -5.53 -5.24 0.42
C ALA A 249 -6.07 -5.06 -1.01
N ASP A 250 -6.44 -6.13 -1.69
CA ASP A 250 -7.00 -6.08 -3.04
C ASP A 250 -8.20 -5.13 -3.10
N ASP A 251 -8.32 -4.37 -4.19
CA ASP A 251 -9.51 -3.54 -4.43
C ASP A 251 -10.79 -4.40 -4.51
N ILE A 252 -10.68 -5.58 -5.14
CA ILE A 252 -11.79 -6.55 -5.23
C ILE A 252 -11.27 -7.95 -5.53
N PHE A 253 -10.96 -8.72 -4.52
CA PHE A 253 -10.40 -10.08 -4.63
C PHE A 253 -11.32 -11.04 -5.39
N THR A 254 -12.63 -10.94 -5.16
CA THR A 254 -13.63 -11.87 -5.70
C THR A 254 -14.17 -11.49 -7.08
N SER A 255 -13.57 -10.50 -7.76
CA SER A 255 -13.99 -10.10 -9.12
C SER A 255 -13.89 -11.25 -10.12
N ASP A 256 -12.90 -12.11 -9.95
CA ASP A 256 -12.76 -13.39 -10.65
C ASP A 256 -12.85 -14.53 -9.63
N GLN A 257 -14.07 -15.08 -9.48
CA GLN A 257 -14.35 -16.14 -8.48
C GLN A 257 -13.53 -17.40 -8.71
N LYS A 258 -13.30 -17.76 -9.98
CA LYS A 258 -12.50 -18.95 -10.32
C LYS A 258 -11.06 -18.77 -9.82
N TRP A 259 -10.44 -17.65 -10.16
CA TRP A 259 -9.09 -17.34 -9.72
C TRP A 259 -8.99 -17.22 -8.18
N ALA A 260 -9.94 -16.56 -7.53
CA ALA A 260 -9.99 -16.46 -6.06
C ALA A 260 -10.09 -17.84 -5.39
N GLY A 261 -10.83 -18.76 -6.02
CA GLY A 261 -10.89 -20.16 -5.62
C GLY A 261 -9.55 -20.88 -5.78
N GLU A 262 -8.88 -20.71 -6.92
CA GLU A 262 -7.55 -21.28 -7.20
C GLU A 262 -6.50 -20.76 -6.22
N VAL A 263 -6.50 -19.45 -5.90
CA VAL A 263 -5.64 -18.85 -4.86
C VAL A 263 -5.92 -19.48 -3.50
N SER A 264 -7.18 -19.62 -3.12
CA SER A 264 -7.56 -20.26 -1.86
C SER A 264 -7.05 -21.70 -1.77
N GLU A 265 -7.17 -22.47 -2.85
CA GLU A 265 -6.64 -23.84 -2.94
C GLU A 265 -5.11 -23.89 -2.86
N ALA A 266 -4.41 -22.93 -3.47
CA ALA A 266 -2.96 -22.81 -3.40
C ALA A 266 -2.50 -22.48 -1.96
N ILE A 267 -3.21 -21.61 -1.24
CA ILE A 267 -2.94 -21.32 0.18
C ILE A 267 -3.19 -22.55 1.05
N ILE A 268 -4.26 -23.31 0.80
CA ILE A 268 -4.51 -24.58 1.52
C ILE A 268 -3.33 -25.55 1.33
N LYS A 269 -2.86 -25.72 0.09
CA LYS A 269 -1.70 -26.57 -0.23
C LYS A 269 -0.41 -26.07 0.42
N ALA A 270 -0.26 -24.76 0.58
CA ALA A 270 0.89 -24.16 1.25
C ALA A 270 0.99 -24.57 2.73
N ASN A 271 -0.14 -24.87 3.37
CA ASN A 271 -0.27 -25.41 4.74
C ASN A 271 0.53 -24.63 5.79
N THR A 272 0.47 -23.31 5.73
CA THR A 272 1.22 -22.43 6.65
C THR A 272 0.53 -22.21 7.99
N GLY A 273 -0.77 -22.48 8.07
CA GLY A 273 -1.60 -22.15 9.24
C GLY A 273 -1.87 -20.66 9.43
N ILE A 274 -1.46 -19.81 8.48
CA ILE A 274 -1.69 -18.36 8.56
C ILE A 274 -3.18 -18.03 8.40
N HIS A 275 -3.66 -17.06 9.16
CA HIS A 275 -5.01 -16.56 9.06
C HIS A 275 -5.07 -15.31 8.17
N TRP A 276 -6.26 -15.00 7.65
CA TRP A 276 -6.41 -13.78 6.87
C TRP A 276 -7.82 -13.21 6.87
N THR A 277 -7.90 -11.95 6.45
CA THR A 277 -9.15 -11.22 6.34
C THR A 277 -9.25 -10.55 4.97
N CYS A 278 -10.45 -10.52 4.40
CA CYS A 278 -10.78 -9.80 3.17
C CYS A 278 -11.70 -8.64 3.53
N ASN A 279 -11.10 -7.53 3.95
CA ASN A 279 -11.81 -6.41 4.54
C ASN A 279 -12.07 -5.23 3.59
N ASN A 280 -11.48 -5.22 2.38
CA ASN A 280 -11.64 -4.11 1.44
C ASN A 280 -12.98 -4.08 0.70
N GLY A 281 -13.86 -5.00 1.02
CA GLY A 281 -15.21 -5.04 0.51
C GLY A 281 -15.37 -6.01 -0.66
N ILE A 282 -16.15 -7.05 -0.42
CA ILE A 282 -16.63 -7.97 -1.46
C ILE A 282 -17.98 -7.42 -1.96
N ARG A 283 -18.21 -7.44 -3.25
CA ARG A 283 -19.55 -7.21 -3.78
C ARG A 283 -20.38 -8.47 -3.54
N VAL A 284 -21.62 -8.29 -3.10
CA VAL A 284 -22.50 -9.42 -2.74
C VAL A 284 -22.62 -10.42 -3.89
N GLU A 285 -22.73 -9.93 -5.12
CA GLU A 285 -22.85 -10.75 -6.32
C GLU A 285 -21.54 -11.40 -6.80
N SER A 286 -20.41 -11.09 -6.16
CA SER A 286 -19.08 -11.56 -6.58
C SER A 286 -18.54 -12.73 -5.76
N ALA A 287 -19.37 -13.39 -4.97
CA ALA A 287 -18.97 -14.60 -4.24
C ALA A 287 -20.20 -15.49 -3.97
N ASP A 288 -19.95 -16.78 -3.95
CA ASP A 288 -20.93 -17.80 -3.64
C ASP A 288 -20.47 -18.69 -2.47
N ASP A 289 -21.32 -19.63 -2.07
CA ASP A 289 -21.03 -20.50 -0.94
C ASP A 289 -19.79 -21.38 -1.17
N ASP A 290 -19.53 -21.84 -2.42
CA ASP A 290 -18.35 -22.67 -2.73
C ASP A 290 -17.07 -21.87 -2.51
N LEU A 291 -17.01 -20.63 -3.03
CA LEU A 291 -15.86 -19.74 -2.82
C LEU A 291 -15.64 -19.44 -1.34
N PHE A 292 -16.70 -19.13 -0.59
CA PHE A 292 -16.57 -18.86 0.85
C PHE A 292 -16.07 -20.08 1.62
N GLN A 293 -16.50 -21.30 1.25
CA GLN A 293 -15.97 -22.52 1.87
C GLN A 293 -14.48 -22.73 1.57
N LYS A 294 -14.02 -22.43 0.35
CA LYS A 294 -12.61 -22.50 -0.02
C LYS A 294 -11.78 -21.44 0.75
N MET A 295 -12.25 -20.18 0.78
CA MET A 295 -11.61 -19.11 1.54
C MET A 295 -11.50 -19.47 3.02
N LYS A 296 -12.57 -19.98 3.63
CA LYS A 296 -12.58 -20.41 5.03
C LYS A 296 -11.55 -21.52 5.30
N LYS A 297 -11.49 -22.54 4.44
CA LYS A 297 -10.48 -23.61 4.55
C LYS A 297 -9.06 -23.09 4.37
N ALA A 298 -8.87 -22.04 3.58
CA ALA A 298 -7.59 -21.35 3.38
C ALA A 298 -7.20 -20.44 4.55
N GLY A 299 -8.01 -20.35 5.62
CA GLY A 299 -7.73 -19.55 6.81
C GLY A 299 -8.40 -18.17 6.84
N CYS A 300 -9.25 -17.84 5.86
CA CYS A 300 -10.05 -16.61 5.89
C CYS A 300 -11.12 -16.73 6.97
N TYR A 301 -11.09 -15.81 7.94
CA TYR A 301 -12.05 -15.84 9.05
C TYR A 301 -12.99 -14.63 9.08
N ARG A 302 -12.73 -13.61 8.24
CA ARG A 302 -13.55 -12.40 8.14
C ARG A 302 -13.57 -11.88 6.73
N VAL A 303 -14.77 -11.51 6.29
CA VAL A 303 -15.02 -10.79 5.04
C VAL A 303 -15.88 -9.57 5.31
N SER A 304 -15.74 -8.53 4.48
CA SER A 304 -16.58 -7.33 4.53
C SER A 304 -17.31 -7.15 3.21
N PHE A 305 -18.55 -6.69 3.28
CA PHE A 305 -19.37 -6.40 2.10
C PHE A 305 -19.62 -4.90 1.97
N GLY A 306 -19.40 -4.37 0.78
CA GLY A 306 -19.75 -2.99 0.45
C GLY A 306 -21.23 -2.90 0.02
N PHE A 307 -22.15 -2.72 0.95
CA PHE A 307 -23.58 -2.57 0.64
C PHE A 307 -23.93 -1.17 0.16
N GLU A 308 -23.24 -0.13 0.66
CA GLU A 308 -23.41 1.31 0.41
C GLU A 308 -24.79 1.86 0.77
N SER A 309 -25.89 1.21 0.35
CA SER A 309 -27.27 1.65 0.63
C SER A 309 -28.23 0.45 0.68
N GLY A 310 -29.27 0.57 1.50
CA GLY A 310 -30.46 -0.29 1.50
C GLY A 310 -31.58 0.23 0.57
N ASN A 311 -31.28 1.12 -0.38
CA ASN A 311 -32.24 1.67 -1.32
C ASN A 311 -31.70 1.54 -2.75
N ASP A 312 -32.48 0.88 -3.63
CA ASP A 312 -32.07 0.59 -5.01
C ASP A 312 -31.89 1.84 -5.88
N GLU A 313 -32.67 2.89 -5.66
CA GLU A 313 -32.52 4.14 -6.42
C GLU A 313 -31.21 4.83 -6.05
N VAL A 314 -30.84 4.79 -4.77
CA VAL A 314 -29.55 5.31 -4.27
C VAL A 314 -28.40 4.49 -4.84
N LEU A 315 -28.50 3.16 -4.85
CA LEU A 315 -27.48 2.27 -5.42
C LEU A 315 -27.27 2.55 -6.92
N LYS A 316 -28.36 2.77 -7.68
CA LYS A 316 -28.28 3.18 -9.09
C LYS A 316 -27.63 4.53 -9.26
N GLY A 317 -27.98 5.50 -8.38
CA GLY A 317 -27.43 6.85 -8.40
C GLY A 317 -25.93 6.93 -8.11
N PHE A 318 -25.36 5.95 -7.39
CA PHE A 318 -23.92 5.88 -7.11
C PHE A 318 -23.08 5.26 -8.25
N GLY A 319 -23.68 4.94 -9.38
CA GLY A 319 -22.96 4.25 -10.44
C GLY A 319 -22.41 2.87 -10.00
N LYS A 320 -22.88 2.35 -8.85
CA LYS A 320 -22.50 0.99 -8.38
C LYS A 320 -23.04 -0.09 -9.30
N GLY A 321 -23.54 0.32 -10.46
CA GLY A 321 -24.12 -0.44 -11.57
C GLY A 321 -23.94 -1.95 -11.51
N GLY A 322 -24.94 -2.68 -11.94
CA GLY A 322 -24.95 -4.11 -11.94
C GLY A 322 -26.14 -4.67 -11.17
N LYS A 323 -25.97 -5.86 -10.64
CA LYS A 323 -27.05 -6.65 -10.03
C LYS A 323 -27.25 -6.38 -8.54
N ALA A 324 -26.57 -5.38 -7.96
CA ALA A 324 -26.76 -5.06 -6.55
C ALA A 324 -28.18 -4.52 -6.34
N THR A 325 -29.02 -5.30 -5.70
CA THR A 325 -30.37 -4.95 -5.26
C THR A 325 -30.46 -5.13 -3.74
N THR A 326 -31.51 -4.61 -3.16
CA THR A 326 -31.78 -4.77 -1.71
C THR A 326 -32.40 -6.14 -1.37
N GLU A 327 -32.69 -6.96 -2.39
CA GLU A 327 -33.24 -8.33 -2.24
C GLU A 327 -32.15 -9.42 -2.30
#